data_8d74e725b4e6be6c3472be1d0df448f4
#
_entry.id   8d74e725b4e6be6c3472be1d0df448f4
#
_cell.length_a   1.000
_cell.length_b   1.000
_cell.length_c   1.000
_cell.angle_alpha   90.00
_cell.angle_beta   90.00
_cell.angle_gamma   90.00
#
_symmetry.space_group_name_H-M   'P 1'
#
loop_
_entity.id
_entity.type
_entity.pdbx_description
1 polymer ?
#
loop_
_entity_poly.entity_id
_entity_poly.type
_entity_poly.pdbx_seq_one_letter_code
_entity_poly.pdbx_strand_id
1 'polypeptide(L)'
;MVWTAATTRHVRLLSARAPSRLNRVWAPSLSLSTPYRGFASTRYTMSAPIQKIVVQNPVVELDGDEMTRIIWKKIREELILPYLQLDIKYYDLGLEYRDQTNDQVTIDAANAILEHQVGIKCATITPDEARVKEFNLKEMWKSPNGTIRNILGGTVFREPIILEKIPKPIPGWVKPIVIGRHAFGDQYRSTDFVAPGAGKLQLIYTPADGAAATVMDVYDFQGPGVAMAMYNTDESITGFAHASFKMALAKKMPLFMSTKNTIMKRYDGRFKDIFQDIYETQYRPQFEALDIYYEHRLIDDMVAQAVKSSGGFVWACKNYDGDVQSDILAQGFGSLGMMTSELLTPDGKIIESEAAHGTVTRHYREYQKGNETSTNPVASIFAWTRGLLHRAKLDGNDLLRQWAADLEGACVEVIDEDGVMTKDLALAIHGKGMKREHWVVTDVYLDAVNAKLQKKLAARAAKL
;
A
#
# COMPACT_ATOMS: atom_id res chain seq x y z
N MET A 1 -18.32 -4.74 -51.56
CA MET A 1 -18.79 -3.35 -51.67
C MET A 1 -17.68 -2.44 -51.24
N VAL A 2 -17.25 -1.66 -52.21
CA VAL A 2 -16.14 -0.68 -52.20
C VAL A 2 -16.54 0.51 -51.37
N TRP A 3 -15.63 1.03 -50.53
CA TRP A 3 -15.52 2.48 -50.30
C TRP A 3 -14.05 2.83 -50.08
N THR A 4 -13.64 3.74 -50.97
CA THR A 4 -12.29 4.26 -51.20
C THR A 4 -12.09 5.63 -50.52
N ALA A 5 -10.84 5.89 -50.18
CA ALA A 5 -10.01 7.07 -50.35
C ALA A 5 -10.28 8.37 -49.54
N ALA A 6 -9.34 8.69 -48.74
CA ALA A 6 -8.39 9.84 -48.81
C ALA A 6 -8.93 11.27 -48.76
N THR A 7 -8.43 12.05 -47.81
CA THR A 7 -7.92 13.42 -48.14
C THR A 7 -6.91 13.92 -47.10
N THR A 8 -5.70 14.06 -47.56
CA THR A 8 -4.58 14.79 -46.97
C THR A 8 -4.85 16.27 -47.04
N ARG A 9 -4.74 17.06 -45.97
CA ARG A 9 -4.63 18.52 -46.03
C ARG A 9 -3.34 19.00 -45.38
N HIS A 10 -2.48 19.51 -46.24
CA HIS A 10 -1.33 20.36 -45.91
C HIS A 10 -1.80 21.66 -45.28
N VAL A 11 -1.17 22.07 -44.18
CA VAL A 11 -1.23 23.45 -43.71
C VAL A 11 0.18 24.03 -43.72
N ARG A 12 0.31 25.13 -44.50
CA ARG A 12 1.52 25.91 -44.76
C ARG A 12 1.96 26.65 -43.49
N LEU A 13 3.26 26.63 -43.29
CA LEU A 13 4.02 27.59 -42.47
C LEU A 13 3.94 29.00 -43.06
N LEU A 14 3.54 29.96 -42.23
CA LEU A 14 3.78 31.38 -42.48
C LEU A 14 4.69 31.95 -41.39
N SER A 15 5.86 32.37 -41.82
CA SER A 15 6.82 33.15 -41.05
C SER A 15 6.35 34.60 -40.91
N ALA A 16 6.41 35.18 -39.73
CA ALA A 16 6.32 36.62 -39.55
C ALA A 16 7.41 37.11 -38.58
N ARG A 17 8.09 38.13 -39.06
CA ARG A 17 9.27 38.83 -38.50
C ARG A 17 8.90 39.62 -37.24
N ALA A 18 9.89 39.76 -36.35
CA ALA A 18 9.92 40.70 -35.24
C ALA A 18 10.07 42.18 -35.72
N PRO A 19 9.64 43.12 -34.92
CA PRO A 19 10.31 44.43 -34.87
C PRO A 19 10.87 44.78 -33.47
N SER A 20 11.88 45.61 -33.58
CA SER A 20 12.87 46.14 -32.69
C SER A 20 12.35 46.97 -31.48
N ARG A 21 13.17 46.93 -30.47
CA ARG A 21 13.49 47.84 -29.33
C ARG A 21 12.79 49.21 -29.31
N LEU A 22 12.23 49.53 -28.12
CA LEU A 22 12.22 50.89 -27.57
C LEU A 22 12.44 50.86 -26.07
N ASN A 23 13.47 51.56 -25.65
CA ASN A 23 13.82 51.88 -24.25
C ASN A 23 12.71 52.67 -23.59
N ARG A 24 12.32 52.33 -22.37
CA ARG A 24 11.72 53.28 -21.42
C ARG A 24 12.27 53.10 -20.01
N VAL A 25 12.58 54.25 -19.49
CA VAL A 25 13.20 54.68 -18.26
C VAL A 25 12.48 54.17 -17.01
N TRP A 26 13.26 53.85 -16.01
CA TRP A 26 12.91 53.52 -14.65
C TRP A 26 12.12 54.62 -13.92
N ALA A 27 11.09 54.23 -13.17
CA ALA A 27 10.58 54.92 -12.01
C ALA A 27 10.37 53.92 -10.86
N PRO A 28 10.77 54.19 -9.63
CA PRO A 28 10.68 53.24 -8.53
C PRO A 28 9.27 53.25 -7.96
N SER A 29 8.59 52.11 -7.99
CA SER A 29 7.37 51.90 -7.26
C SER A 29 7.68 51.36 -5.86
N LEU A 30 7.24 52.09 -4.84
CA LEU A 30 7.25 51.73 -3.42
C LEU A 30 6.55 50.41 -3.21
N SER A 31 7.29 49.38 -2.76
CA SER A 31 6.75 48.14 -2.26
C SER A 31 6.19 48.32 -0.86
N LEU A 32 4.87 48.31 -0.70
CA LEU A 32 4.22 48.07 0.57
C LEU A 32 4.38 46.58 0.91
N SER A 33 5.38 46.28 1.71
CA SER A 33 5.52 44.97 2.35
C SER A 33 4.49 44.82 3.46
N THR A 34 3.41 44.10 3.20
CA THR A 34 2.56 43.59 4.29
C THR A 34 3.39 42.55 5.06
N PRO A 35 3.49 42.66 6.39
CA PRO A 35 4.22 41.67 7.15
C PRO A 35 3.48 40.36 7.14
N TYR A 36 4.13 39.36 6.57
CA TYR A 36 3.79 37.95 6.70
C TYR A 36 3.76 37.64 8.21
N ARG A 37 2.58 37.32 8.77
CA ARG A 37 2.51 36.72 10.11
C ARG A 37 3.11 35.30 9.95
N GLY A 38 4.43 35.24 10.14
CA GLY A 38 5.12 33.99 10.31
C GLY A 38 4.48 33.25 11.49
N PHE A 39 4.07 32.02 11.26
CA PHE A 39 3.91 31.09 12.37
C PHE A 39 5.27 31.05 13.07
N ALA A 40 5.36 31.73 14.21
CA ALA A 40 6.51 31.62 15.04
C ALA A 40 6.68 30.14 15.37
N SER A 41 7.79 29.57 14.96
CA SER A 41 8.28 28.30 15.49
C SER A 41 8.46 28.51 16.99
N THR A 42 7.41 28.26 17.74
CA THR A 42 7.48 28.13 19.19
C THR A 42 8.26 26.83 19.38
N ARG A 43 9.58 26.95 19.59
CA ARG A 43 10.34 25.86 20.21
C ARG A 43 9.65 25.61 21.55
N TYR A 44 8.78 24.58 21.55
CA TYR A 44 8.26 24.05 22.80
C TYR A 44 9.48 23.58 23.60
N THR A 45 9.82 24.32 24.62
CA THR A 45 10.73 23.87 25.67
C THR A 45 10.12 22.60 26.24
N MET A 46 10.82 21.48 26.08
CA MET A 46 10.40 20.18 26.59
C MET A 46 10.11 20.30 28.09
N SER A 47 8.84 20.19 28.44
CA SER A 47 8.44 19.82 29.80
C SER A 47 9.04 18.43 30.08
N ALA A 48 9.40 18.15 31.32
CA ALA A 48 10.05 16.96 31.86
C ALA A 48 10.24 15.76 30.92
N PRO A 49 11.34 15.00 30.98
CA PRO A 49 11.61 13.91 30.05
C PRO A 49 10.42 12.94 30.02
N ILE A 50 9.81 12.79 28.85
CA ILE A 50 8.71 11.83 28.64
C ILE A 50 9.28 10.45 28.96
N GLN A 51 8.70 9.76 29.94
CA GLN A 51 9.10 8.39 30.22
C GLN A 51 8.74 7.52 29.00
N LYS A 52 9.76 6.95 28.36
CA LYS A 52 9.56 6.11 27.17
C LYS A 52 8.83 4.82 27.53
N ILE A 53 7.93 4.42 26.66
CA ILE A 53 7.28 3.11 26.73
C ILE A 53 8.31 2.04 26.33
N VAL A 54 8.50 1.05 27.20
CA VAL A 54 9.42 -0.08 26.91
C VAL A 54 8.70 -1.07 26.01
N VAL A 55 9.31 -1.37 24.85
CA VAL A 55 8.90 -2.44 23.96
C VAL A 55 9.81 -3.63 24.18
N GLN A 56 9.26 -4.73 24.68
CA GLN A 56 10.05 -5.86 25.19
C GLN A 56 10.76 -6.64 24.09
N ASN A 57 10.08 -6.87 22.97
CA ASN A 57 10.61 -7.62 21.85
C ASN A 57 10.91 -6.70 20.65
N PRO A 58 11.93 -7.03 19.85
CA PRO A 58 12.34 -6.18 18.73
C PRO A 58 11.29 -6.14 17.62
N VAL A 59 11.45 -5.12 16.75
CA VAL A 59 10.84 -5.08 15.42
C VAL A 59 11.92 -5.07 14.35
N VAL A 60 11.58 -5.52 13.15
CA VAL A 60 12.47 -5.49 11.99
C VAL A 60 12.09 -4.28 11.15
N GLU A 61 13.00 -3.31 11.02
CA GLU A 61 12.84 -2.17 10.13
C GLU A 61 13.49 -2.46 8.79
N LEU A 62 12.71 -2.30 7.71
CA LEU A 62 13.16 -2.44 6.35
C LEU A 62 13.12 -1.05 5.70
N ASP A 63 14.30 -0.41 5.58
CA ASP A 63 14.41 0.91 4.95
C ASP A 63 14.23 0.80 3.42
N GLY A 64 13.98 1.91 2.75
CA GLY A 64 13.61 1.91 1.34
C GLY A 64 14.38 2.94 0.51
N ASP A 65 13.67 3.52 -0.47
CA ASP A 65 14.26 4.35 -1.50
C ASP A 65 13.67 5.76 -1.57
N GLU A 66 14.38 6.65 -2.20
CA GLU A 66 13.99 7.98 -2.70
C GLU A 66 13.28 8.85 -1.63
N MET A 67 12.17 9.53 -1.95
CA MET A 67 11.51 10.46 -1.04
C MET A 67 10.94 9.77 0.20
N THR A 68 10.47 8.54 0.04
CA THR A 68 9.93 7.79 1.19
C THR A 68 11.00 7.45 2.22
N ARG A 69 12.24 7.17 1.83
CA ARG A 69 13.37 6.97 2.76
C ARG A 69 13.64 8.22 3.61
N ILE A 70 13.59 9.40 3.00
CA ILE A 70 13.80 10.68 3.70
C ILE A 70 12.73 10.88 4.78
N ILE A 71 11.46 10.66 4.41
CA ILE A 71 10.32 10.78 5.31
C ILE A 71 10.33 9.71 6.40
N TRP A 72 10.68 8.48 6.03
CA TRP A 72 10.76 7.33 6.93
C TRP A 72 11.74 7.58 8.09
N LYS A 73 12.92 8.09 7.77
CA LYS A 73 13.90 8.49 8.76
C LYS A 73 13.34 9.53 9.75
N LYS A 74 12.64 10.55 9.25
CA LYS A 74 12.02 11.59 10.09
C LYS A 74 10.93 11.01 10.99
N ILE A 75 10.05 10.17 10.46
CA ILE A 75 9.01 9.49 11.25
C ILE A 75 9.66 8.71 12.40
N ARG A 76 10.68 7.90 12.12
CA ARG A 76 11.40 7.14 13.13
C ARG A 76 12.01 8.04 14.20
N GLU A 77 12.74 9.10 13.81
CA GLU A 77 13.51 9.94 14.71
C GLU A 77 12.63 10.94 15.48
N GLU A 78 11.53 11.40 14.90
CA GLU A 78 10.71 12.49 15.48
C GLU A 78 9.40 11.98 16.12
N LEU A 79 8.81 10.89 15.60
CA LEU A 79 7.53 10.37 16.06
C LEU A 79 7.62 9.03 16.80
N ILE A 80 8.64 8.21 16.59
CA ILE A 80 8.74 6.86 17.19
C ILE A 80 9.74 6.86 18.35
N LEU A 81 11.02 7.09 18.08
CA LEU A 81 12.10 6.94 19.06
C LEU A 81 12.04 7.91 20.25
N PRO A 82 11.45 9.11 20.16
CA PRO A 82 11.28 9.97 21.34
C PRO A 82 10.35 9.37 22.39
N TYR A 83 9.40 8.53 22.01
CA TYR A 83 8.35 7.98 22.86
C TYR A 83 8.57 6.52 23.27
N LEU A 84 9.32 5.76 22.47
CA LEU A 84 9.52 4.33 22.65
C LEU A 84 10.96 3.98 22.95
N GLN A 85 11.17 3.06 23.88
CA GLN A 85 12.41 2.33 24.04
C GLN A 85 12.25 1.03 23.24
N LEU A 86 12.77 1.02 22.02
CA LEU A 86 12.53 -0.01 21.00
C LEU A 86 13.87 -0.55 20.47
N ASP A 87 14.04 -1.87 20.47
CA ASP A 87 15.12 -2.54 19.74
C ASP A 87 14.69 -2.73 18.28
N ILE A 88 15.47 -2.18 17.36
CA ILE A 88 15.21 -2.22 15.92
C ILE A 88 16.28 -3.06 15.23
N LYS A 89 15.87 -4.14 14.57
CA LYS A 89 16.71 -4.91 13.65
C LYS A 89 16.60 -4.26 12.27
N TYR A 90 17.60 -3.45 11.94
CA TYR A 90 17.58 -2.61 10.74
C TYR A 90 18.16 -3.32 9.53
N TYR A 91 17.43 -3.26 8.41
CA TYR A 91 17.84 -3.75 7.09
C TYR A 91 17.65 -2.67 6.04
N ASP A 92 18.73 -2.33 5.31
CA ASP A 92 18.65 -1.37 4.21
C ASP A 92 18.21 -2.09 2.92
N LEU A 93 16.95 -1.90 2.51
CA LEU A 93 16.43 -2.40 1.24
C LEU A 93 16.47 -1.36 0.12
N GLY A 94 17.27 -0.29 0.29
CA GLY A 94 17.54 0.63 -0.80
C GLY A 94 18.20 -0.08 -1.99
N LEU A 95 17.83 0.32 -3.20
CA LEU A 95 18.21 -0.35 -4.44
C LEU A 95 19.72 -0.54 -4.59
N GLU A 96 20.50 0.47 -4.19
CA GLU A 96 21.97 0.43 -4.28
C GLU A 96 22.58 -0.63 -3.33
N TYR A 97 22.06 -0.74 -2.10
CA TYR A 97 22.54 -1.73 -1.15
C TYR A 97 22.08 -3.15 -1.49
N ARG A 98 20.88 -3.29 -2.03
CA ARG A 98 20.41 -4.56 -2.60
C ARG A 98 21.32 -5.03 -3.74
N ASP A 99 21.71 -4.12 -4.64
CA ASP A 99 22.67 -4.45 -5.72
C ASP A 99 24.03 -4.86 -5.19
N GLN A 100 24.55 -4.18 -4.15
CA GLN A 100 25.81 -4.53 -3.50
C GLN A 100 25.78 -5.95 -2.93
N THR A 101 24.68 -6.35 -2.30
CA THR A 101 24.49 -7.64 -1.64
C THR A 101 23.93 -8.72 -2.56
N ASN A 102 23.77 -8.45 -3.87
CA ASN A 102 23.09 -9.33 -4.82
C ASN A 102 21.69 -9.75 -4.32
N ASP A 103 20.96 -8.78 -3.80
CA ASP A 103 19.62 -8.89 -3.18
C ASP A 103 19.55 -9.85 -1.95
N GLN A 104 20.67 -10.30 -1.41
CA GLN A 104 20.70 -11.16 -0.24
C GLN A 104 20.07 -10.48 0.98
N VAL A 105 20.25 -9.16 1.13
CA VAL A 105 19.65 -8.38 2.23
C VAL A 105 18.13 -8.49 2.29
N THR A 106 17.44 -8.63 1.17
CA THR A 106 15.97 -8.84 1.12
C THR A 106 15.59 -10.19 1.74
N ILE A 107 16.37 -11.23 1.48
CA ILE A 107 16.18 -12.57 2.05
C ILE A 107 16.47 -12.56 3.56
N ASP A 108 17.56 -11.91 3.96
CA ASP A 108 17.97 -11.80 5.37
C ASP A 108 16.92 -11.02 6.18
N ALA A 109 16.37 -9.93 5.62
CA ALA A 109 15.31 -9.15 6.23
C ALA A 109 14.02 -9.99 6.41
N ALA A 110 13.62 -10.77 5.40
CA ALA A 110 12.47 -11.65 5.49
C ALA A 110 12.65 -12.74 6.56
N ASN A 111 13.84 -13.32 6.66
CA ASN A 111 14.16 -14.30 7.70
C ASN A 111 14.16 -13.66 9.11
N ALA A 112 14.64 -12.43 9.24
CA ALA A 112 14.53 -11.70 10.50
C ALA A 112 13.08 -11.42 10.90
N ILE A 113 12.18 -11.16 9.94
CA ILE A 113 10.75 -11.03 10.23
C ILE A 113 10.16 -12.37 10.72
N LEU A 114 10.55 -13.50 10.14
CA LEU A 114 10.15 -14.82 10.64
C LEU A 114 10.59 -15.05 12.10
N GLU A 115 11.79 -14.61 12.47
CA GLU A 115 12.35 -14.73 13.82
C GLU A 115 11.66 -13.78 14.81
N HIS A 116 11.53 -12.50 14.44
CA HIS A 116 11.06 -11.44 15.35
C HIS A 116 9.56 -11.12 15.21
N GLN A 117 8.87 -11.73 14.27
CA GLN A 117 7.41 -11.70 14.03
C GLN A 117 6.84 -10.36 13.52
N VAL A 118 7.56 -9.25 13.62
CA VAL A 118 7.06 -7.94 13.19
C VAL A 118 8.05 -7.27 12.26
N GLY A 119 7.68 -7.12 11.00
CA GLY A 119 8.36 -6.32 9.99
C GLY A 119 7.63 -5.00 9.74
N ILE A 120 8.39 -3.91 9.61
CA ILE A 120 7.89 -2.57 9.31
C ILE A 120 8.70 -2.03 8.15
N LYS A 121 8.05 -1.84 6.99
CA LYS A 121 8.75 -1.65 5.73
C LYS A 121 8.45 -0.30 5.07
N CYS A 122 9.53 0.38 4.69
CA CYS A 122 9.49 1.53 3.79
C CYS A 122 9.26 1.10 2.33
N ALA A 123 8.82 2.01 1.48
CA ALA A 123 8.67 1.74 0.05
C ALA A 123 10.02 1.56 -0.65
N THR A 124 10.11 0.56 -1.54
CA THR A 124 11.31 0.18 -2.27
C THR A 124 11.12 0.24 -3.78
N ILE A 125 12.20 0.49 -4.53
CA ILE A 125 12.18 0.44 -5.98
C ILE A 125 12.20 -1.01 -6.45
N THR A 126 11.28 -1.36 -7.36
CA THR A 126 11.43 -2.52 -8.24
C THR A 126 11.97 -2.00 -9.56
N PRO A 127 13.23 -2.32 -9.93
CA PRO A 127 13.85 -1.74 -11.11
C PRO A 127 13.26 -2.29 -12.41
N ASP A 128 13.10 -1.39 -13.36
CA ASP A 128 12.91 -1.67 -14.78
C ASP A 128 14.23 -1.42 -15.54
N GLU A 129 14.22 -1.57 -16.85
CA GLU A 129 15.39 -1.36 -17.72
C GLU A 129 15.96 0.07 -17.61
N ALA A 130 15.10 1.06 -17.36
CA ALA A 130 15.52 2.45 -17.19
C ALA A 130 16.25 2.63 -15.85
N ARG A 131 15.74 2.04 -14.79
CA ARG A 131 16.35 2.03 -13.45
C ARG A 131 17.67 1.26 -13.42
N VAL A 132 17.77 0.13 -14.12
CA VAL A 132 19.02 -0.62 -14.28
C VAL A 132 20.11 0.28 -14.85
N LYS A 133 19.80 1.05 -15.89
CA LYS A 133 20.75 2.00 -16.50
C LYS A 133 21.05 3.20 -15.58
N GLU A 134 20.03 3.77 -14.96
CA GLU A 134 20.16 4.93 -14.08
C GLU A 134 21.09 4.66 -12.90
N PHE A 135 20.92 3.51 -12.23
CA PHE A 135 21.67 3.11 -11.04
C PHE A 135 22.88 2.24 -11.36
N ASN A 136 23.13 1.94 -12.65
CA ASN A 136 24.20 1.05 -13.10
C ASN A 136 24.18 -0.31 -12.36
N LEU A 137 23.02 -0.94 -12.28
CA LEU A 137 22.81 -2.17 -11.55
C LEU A 137 23.43 -3.37 -12.26
N LYS A 138 23.85 -4.37 -11.50
CA LYS A 138 24.37 -5.64 -12.00
C LYS A 138 23.31 -6.42 -12.78
N GLU A 139 22.07 -6.36 -12.33
CA GLU A 139 20.93 -7.00 -12.98
C GLU A 139 19.58 -6.32 -12.59
N MET A 140 18.52 -6.70 -13.26
CA MET A 140 17.17 -6.23 -12.97
C MET A 140 16.57 -7.06 -11.82
N TRP A 141 16.87 -6.63 -10.58
CA TRP A 141 16.44 -7.31 -9.36
C TRP A 141 14.92 -7.48 -9.27
N LYS A 142 14.48 -8.58 -8.69
CA LYS A 142 13.07 -8.87 -8.45
C LYS A 142 12.48 -7.87 -7.44
N SER A 143 11.15 -7.81 -7.39
CA SER A 143 10.46 -7.02 -6.38
C SER A 143 10.77 -7.52 -4.97
N PRO A 144 11.28 -6.66 -4.06
CA PRO A 144 11.49 -7.04 -2.66
C PRO A 144 10.20 -7.51 -1.98
N ASN A 145 9.08 -6.83 -2.28
CA ASN A 145 7.76 -7.21 -1.76
C ASN A 145 7.39 -8.64 -2.18
N GLY A 146 7.66 -9.00 -3.45
CA GLY A 146 7.44 -10.35 -3.95
C GLY A 146 8.29 -11.40 -3.22
N THR A 147 9.58 -11.11 -3.01
CA THR A 147 10.50 -12.00 -2.30
C THR A 147 10.09 -12.19 -0.84
N ILE A 148 9.79 -11.11 -0.12
CA ILE A 148 9.36 -11.14 1.29
C ILE A 148 8.05 -11.92 1.41
N ARG A 149 7.04 -11.61 0.60
CA ARG A 149 5.73 -12.30 0.61
C ARG A 149 5.86 -13.80 0.33
N ASN A 150 6.77 -14.19 -0.56
CA ASN A 150 7.03 -15.60 -0.85
C ASN A 150 7.71 -16.34 0.30
N ILE A 151 8.54 -15.67 1.09
CA ILE A 151 9.23 -16.27 2.25
C ILE A 151 8.28 -16.33 3.45
N LEU A 152 7.56 -15.26 3.74
CA LEU A 152 6.65 -15.20 4.90
C LEU A 152 5.38 -16.03 4.67
N GLY A 153 4.89 -16.12 3.42
CA GLY A 153 3.55 -16.60 3.13
C GLY A 153 2.49 -15.62 3.65
N GLY A 154 1.22 -15.98 3.50
CA GLY A 154 0.13 -15.20 4.10
C GLY A 154 -0.71 -14.39 3.11
N THR A 155 -1.47 -13.47 3.67
CA THR A 155 -2.45 -12.64 2.98
C THR A 155 -2.13 -11.17 3.17
N VAL A 156 -2.15 -10.40 2.10
CA VAL A 156 -2.00 -8.94 2.16
C VAL A 156 -3.37 -8.32 2.39
N PHE A 157 -3.54 -7.63 3.51
CA PHE A 157 -4.73 -6.84 3.80
C PHE A 157 -4.45 -5.36 3.54
N ARG A 158 -5.33 -4.73 2.76
CA ARG A 158 -5.28 -3.30 2.46
C ARG A 158 -6.54 -2.63 2.98
N GLU A 159 -6.36 -1.62 3.82
CA GLU A 159 -7.43 -0.88 4.49
C GLU A 159 -7.29 0.62 4.23
N PRO A 160 -8.36 1.33 3.81
CA PRO A 160 -8.31 2.77 3.62
C PRO A 160 -8.26 3.51 4.95
N ILE A 161 -7.44 4.54 5.03
CA ILE A 161 -7.44 5.55 6.08
C ILE A 161 -8.50 6.58 5.70
N ILE A 162 -9.61 6.62 6.43
CA ILE A 162 -10.74 7.47 6.10
C ILE A 162 -10.55 8.85 6.74
N LEU A 163 -10.58 9.89 5.91
CA LEU A 163 -10.60 11.28 6.31
C LEU A 163 -11.94 11.90 5.94
N GLU A 164 -12.58 12.59 6.89
CA GLU A 164 -13.91 13.16 6.69
C GLU A 164 -13.91 14.33 5.70
N LYS A 165 -12.88 15.18 5.78
CA LYS A 165 -12.73 16.34 4.90
C LYS A 165 -12.35 16.02 3.46
N ILE A 166 -11.81 14.82 3.19
CA ILE A 166 -11.39 14.47 1.84
C ILE A 166 -12.58 13.98 1.03
N PRO A 167 -12.95 14.66 -0.08
CA PRO A 167 -14.03 14.22 -0.95
C PRO A 167 -13.72 12.84 -1.54
N LYS A 168 -14.65 11.91 -1.37
CA LYS A 168 -14.53 10.56 -1.91
C LYS A 168 -15.15 10.53 -3.31
N PRO A 169 -14.42 10.02 -4.33
CA PRO A 169 -15.00 9.75 -5.66
C PRO A 169 -16.26 8.87 -5.61
N ILE A 170 -16.33 7.96 -4.63
CA ILE A 170 -17.55 7.19 -4.35
C ILE A 170 -18.12 7.64 -3.01
N PRO A 171 -19.04 8.62 -3.00
CA PRO A 171 -19.54 9.23 -1.75
C PRO A 171 -20.27 8.24 -0.83
N GLY A 172 -20.80 7.14 -1.39
CA GLY A 172 -21.49 6.09 -0.63
C GLY A 172 -20.56 5.32 0.34
N TRP A 173 -19.26 5.29 0.11
CA TRP A 173 -18.30 4.55 0.95
C TRP A 173 -18.00 5.30 2.24
N VAL A 174 -18.84 5.13 3.24
CA VAL A 174 -18.71 5.77 4.56
C VAL A 174 -18.01 4.88 5.58
N LYS A 175 -17.94 3.56 5.34
CA LYS A 175 -17.23 2.58 6.17
C LYS A 175 -16.08 1.97 5.37
N PRO A 176 -15.00 1.51 6.02
CA PRO A 176 -13.88 0.92 5.30
C PRO A 176 -14.29 -0.39 4.60
N ILE A 177 -13.72 -0.61 3.41
CA ILE A 177 -13.72 -1.89 2.73
C ILE A 177 -12.28 -2.41 2.81
N VAL A 178 -12.09 -3.56 3.44
CA VAL A 178 -10.77 -4.17 3.63
C VAL A 178 -10.57 -5.23 2.56
N ILE A 179 -9.59 -5.05 1.66
CA ILE A 179 -9.22 -6.08 0.69
C ILE A 179 -8.26 -7.06 1.33
N GLY A 180 -8.60 -8.35 1.31
CA GLY A 180 -7.67 -9.45 1.55
C GLY A 180 -7.18 -10.02 0.23
N ARG A 181 -5.93 -9.74 -0.15
CA ARG A 181 -5.31 -10.26 -1.36
C ARG A 181 -4.55 -11.55 -1.06
N HIS A 182 -4.87 -12.64 -1.75
CA HIS A 182 -4.09 -13.86 -1.72
C HIS A 182 -2.74 -13.64 -2.39
N ALA A 183 -1.67 -13.51 -1.61
CA ALA A 183 -0.36 -13.09 -2.12
C ALA A 183 0.48 -14.25 -2.69
N PHE A 184 -0.14 -15.30 -3.19
CA PHE A 184 0.53 -16.49 -3.70
C PHE A 184 -0.09 -16.99 -5.01
N GLY A 185 0.76 -17.59 -5.89
CA GLY A 185 0.31 -18.29 -7.09
C GLY A 185 -0.33 -17.41 -8.15
N ASP A 186 -1.24 -18.00 -8.92
CA ASP A 186 -1.97 -17.39 -10.02
C ASP A 186 -1.04 -16.72 -11.05
N GLN A 187 -1.40 -15.57 -11.61
CA GLN A 187 -0.62 -14.86 -12.62
C GLN A 187 0.79 -14.44 -12.12
N TYR A 188 0.98 -14.28 -10.83
CA TYR A 188 2.24 -13.83 -10.23
C TYR A 188 3.29 -14.95 -10.10
N ARG A 189 2.90 -16.19 -10.36
CA ARG A 189 3.76 -17.38 -10.43
C ARG A 189 3.49 -18.21 -11.68
N SER A 190 3.10 -17.56 -12.75
CA SER A 190 2.85 -18.21 -14.03
C SER A 190 4.15 -18.52 -14.78
N THR A 191 4.05 -19.49 -15.68
CA THR A 191 5.03 -19.73 -16.73
C THR A 191 4.36 -19.41 -18.06
N ASP A 192 4.93 -18.47 -18.81
CA ASP A 192 4.42 -18.03 -20.09
C ASP A 192 5.49 -18.12 -21.18
N PHE A 193 5.04 -18.22 -22.44
CA PHE A 193 5.93 -18.23 -23.58
C PHE A 193 5.23 -17.75 -24.85
N VAL A 194 6.02 -17.34 -25.83
CA VAL A 194 5.56 -17.00 -27.17
C VAL A 194 5.67 -18.24 -28.07
N ALA A 195 4.54 -18.74 -28.57
CA ALA A 195 4.53 -19.78 -29.59
C ALA A 195 4.99 -19.19 -30.93
N PRO A 196 6.08 -19.70 -31.54
CA PRO A 196 6.67 -19.07 -32.72
C PRO A 196 5.91 -19.34 -34.00
N GLY A 197 5.00 -20.30 -34.01
CA GLY A 197 4.25 -20.74 -35.20
C GLY A 197 3.17 -21.76 -34.88
N ALA A 198 2.70 -22.46 -35.91
CA ALA A 198 1.71 -23.52 -35.77
C ALA A 198 2.25 -24.66 -34.91
N GLY A 199 1.39 -25.20 -34.04
CA GLY A 199 1.77 -26.28 -33.13
C GLY A 199 0.71 -26.58 -32.08
N LYS A 200 0.85 -27.71 -31.40
CA LYS A 200 -0.09 -28.16 -30.37
C LYS A 200 0.43 -27.77 -28.96
N LEU A 201 -0.40 -27.11 -28.19
CA LEU A 201 -0.18 -26.86 -26.77
C LEU A 201 -0.87 -27.92 -25.92
N GLN A 202 -0.13 -28.54 -25.00
CA GLN A 202 -0.64 -29.56 -24.08
C GLN A 202 -0.22 -29.20 -22.63
N LEU A 203 -1.09 -29.53 -21.69
CA LEU A 203 -0.79 -29.57 -20.28
C LEU A 203 -0.59 -31.00 -19.82
N ILE A 204 0.56 -31.28 -19.20
CA ILE A 204 0.92 -32.62 -18.71
C ILE A 204 1.10 -32.57 -17.20
N TYR A 205 0.37 -33.42 -16.49
CA TYR A 205 0.58 -33.66 -15.07
C TYR A 205 1.14 -35.06 -14.86
N THR A 206 2.33 -35.16 -14.28
CA THR A 206 3.02 -36.42 -13.98
C THR A 206 2.96 -36.68 -12.49
N PRO A 207 2.19 -37.66 -11.99
CA PRO A 207 2.14 -38.03 -10.59
C PRO A 207 3.50 -38.50 -10.04
N ALA A 208 3.83 -38.14 -8.82
CA ALA A 208 5.08 -38.54 -8.16
C ALA A 208 5.11 -40.03 -7.72
N ASP A 209 3.94 -40.64 -7.58
CA ASP A 209 3.77 -42.06 -7.19
C ASP A 209 3.96 -43.05 -8.35
N GLY A 210 4.28 -42.53 -9.54
CA GLY A 210 4.48 -43.36 -10.74
C GLY A 210 3.18 -43.75 -11.48
N ALA A 211 2.03 -43.22 -11.10
CA ALA A 211 0.79 -43.36 -11.85
C ALA A 211 0.89 -42.75 -13.26
N ALA A 212 0.01 -43.14 -14.16
CA ALA A 212 0.03 -42.65 -15.54
C ALA A 212 -0.15 -41.11 -15.58
N ALA A 213 0.65 -40.45 -16.41
CA ALA A 213 0.53 -39.00 -16.63
C ALA A 213 -0.83 -38.65 -17.24
N THR A 214 -1.40 -37.56 -16.76
CA THR A 214 -2.60 -36.96 -17.37
C THR A 214 -2.15 -35.94 -18.41
N VAL A 215 -2.59 -36.11 -19.65
CA VAL A 215 -2.32 -35.24 -20.79
C VAL A 215 -3.61 -34.58 -21.23
N MET A 216 -3.62 -33.26 -21.30
CA MET A 216 -4.78 -32.47 -21.75
C MET A 216 -4.38 -31.58 -22.92
N ASP A 217 -5.10 -31.66 -24.03
CA ASP A 217 -4.96 -30.73 -25.14
C ASP A 217 -5.52 -29.37 -24.72
N VAL A 218 -4.73 -28.31 -24.88
CA VAL A 218 -5.13 -26.94 -24.55
C VAL A 218 -5.55 -26.19 -25.79
N TYR A 219 -4.66 -26.16 -26.83
CA TYR A 219 -4.94 -25.46 -28.08
C TYR A 219 -4.05 -25.93 -29.24
N ASP A 220 -4.58 -25.88 -30.43
CA ASP A 220 -3.85 -26.11 -31.69
C ASP A 220 -3.60 -24.79 -32.40
N PHE A 221 -2.41 -24.21 -32.22
CA PHE A 221 -2.01 -22.96 -32.87
C PHE A 221 -1.89 -23.16 -34.39
N GLN A 222 -2.51 -22.29 -35.17
CA GLN A 222 -2.40 -22.20 -36.63
C GLN A 222 -1.32 -21.20 -37.07
N GLY A 223 -0.74 -20.45 -36.16
CA GLY A 223 0.30 -19.47 -36.38
C GLY A 223 0.90 -19.01 -35.03
N PRO A 224 1.69 -17.94 -35.00
CA PRO A 224 2.27 -17.41 -33.74
C PRO A 224 1.21 -17.03 -32.71
N GLY A 225 1.53 -17.19 -31.45
CA GLY A 225 0.62 -16.83 -30.35
C GLY A 225 1.33 -16.79 -29.01
N VAL A 226 0.56 -16.71 -27.94
CA VAL A 226 1.07 -16.73 -26.57
C VAL A 226 0.33 -17.78 -25.74
N ALA A 227 1.01 -18.36 -24.77
CA ALA A 227 0.39 -19.28 -23.82
C ALA A 227 0.96 -19.07 -22.41
N MET A 228 0.15 -19.43 -21.40
CA MET A 228 0.51 -19.31 -20.00
C MET A 228 -0.08 -20.49 -19.21
N ALA A 229 0.68 -20.95 -18.22
CA ALA A 229 0.19 -21.86 -17.18
C ALA A 229 0.37 -21.20 -15.82
N MET A 230 -0.63 -21.32 -14.95
CA MET A 230 -0.60 -20.85 -13.57
C MET A 230 -1.09 -21.96 -12.64
N TYR A 231 -0.75 -21.84 -11.35
CA TYR A 231 -1.13 -22.83 -10.33
C TYR A 231 -1.41 -22.19 -8.98
N ASN A 232 -2.07 -22.96 -8.14
CA ASN A 232 -2.20 -22.69 -6.71
C ASN A 232 -2.20 -24.00 -5.93
N THR A 233 -2.11 -23.95 -4.60
CA THR A 233 -2.10 -25.13 -3.74
C THR A 233 -3.21 -25.04 -2.70
N ASP A 234 -3.74 -26.21 -2.30
CA ASP A 234 -4.76 -26.31 -1.27
C ASP A 234 -4.27 -25.71 0.06
N GLU A 235 -3.01 -25.94 0.40
CA GLU A 235 -2.38 -25.38 1.61
C GLU A 235 -2.43 -23.85 1.62
N SER A 236 -2.03 -23.23 0.50
CA SER A 236 -2.04 -21.77 0.37
C SER A 236 -3.45 -21.20 0.38
N ILE A 237 -4.41 -21.84 -0.30
CA ILE A 237 -5.82 -21.43 -0.30
C ILE A 237 -6.42 -21.56 1.10
N THR A 238 -6.11 -22.65 1.82
CA THR A 238 -6.53 -22.87 3.20
C THR A 238 -5.98 -21.77 4.14
N GLY A 239 -4.70 -21.46 4.02
CA GLY A 239 -4.08 -20.36 4.76
C GLY A 239 -4.73 -19.01 4.50
N PHE A 240 -5.03 -18.71 3.23
CA PHE A 240 -5.75 -17.52 2.81
C PHE A 240 -7.17 -17.45 3.40
N ALA A 241 -7.89 -18.57 3.43
CA ALA A 241 -9.21 -18.64 4.04
C ALA A 241 -9.14 -18.32 5.54
N HIS A 242 -8.23 -18.97 6.28
CA HIS A 242 -8.05 -18.71 7.71
C HIS A 242 -7.68 -17.26 8.02
N ALA A 243 -6.76 -16.67 7.27
CA ALA A 243 -6.39 -15.27 7.43
C ALA A 243 -7.59 -14.34 7.20
N SER A 244 -8.38 -14.60 6.15
CA SER A 244 -9.57 -13.80 5.81
C SER A 244 -10.67 -13.89 6.88
N PHE A 245 -10.98 -15.10 7.37
CA PHE A 245 -11.96 -15.29 8.45
C PHE A 245 -11.52 -14.64 9.76
N LYS A 246 -10.26 -14.78 10.15
CA LYS A 246 -9.70 -14.11 11.34
C LYS A 246 -9.74 -12.59 11.23
N MET A 247 -9.45 -12.04 10.05
CA MET A 247 -9.55 -10.59 9.80
C MET A 247 -11.00 -10.11 9.96
N ALA A 248 -11.97 -10.82 9.38
CA ALA A 248 -13.38 -10.50 9.49
C ALA A 248 -13.86 -10.52 10.96
N LEU A 249 -13.47 -11.53 11.73
CA LEU A 249 -13.78 -11.60 13.17
C LEU A 249 -13.13 -10.46 13.96
N ALA A 250 -11.86 -10.13 13.68
CA ALA A 250 -11.14 -9.05 14.35
C ALA A 250 -11.79 -7.68 14.09
N LYS A 251 -12.24 -7.45 12.84
CA LYS A 251 -12.93 -6.23 12.43
C LYS A 251 -14.43 -6.22 12.76
N LYS A 252 -15.00 -7.37 13.13
CA LYS A 252 -16.44 -7.58 13.32
C LYS A 252 -17.23 -7.17 12.08
N MET A 253 -16.76 -7.60 10.91
CA MET A 253 -17.32 -7.28 9.60
C MET A 253 -17.67 -8.54 8.85
N PRO A 254 -18.73 -8.55 8.00
CA PRO A 254 -18.99 -9.67 7.10
C PRO A 254 -17.81 -9.89 6.15
N LEU A 255 -17.66 -11.12 5.68
CA LEU A 255 -16.64 -11.53 4.72
C LEU A 255 -17.28 -11.90 3.39
N PHE A 256 -16.84 -11.27 2.32
CA PHE A 256 -17.10 -11.72 0.96
C PHE A 256 -15.84 -12.33 0.35
N MET A 257 -15.99 -13.47 -0.34
CA MET A 257 -14.95 -14.06 -1.17
C MET A 257 -15.40 -14.06 -2.61
N SER A 258 -14.59 -13.58 -3.53
CA SER A 258 -14.96 -13.49 -4.94
C SER A 258 -14.09 -14.32 -5.86
N THR A 259 -14.72 -14.96 -6.85
CA THR A 259 -14.08 -15.74 -7.90
C THR A 259 -14.84 -15.59 -9.24
N LYS A 260 -14.31 -16.19 -10.29
CA LYS A 260 -15.04 -16.38 -11.55
C LYS A 260 -15.25 -17.89 -11.83
N ASN A 261 -15.71 -18.62 -10.83
CA ASN A 261 -15.89 -20.08 -10.90
C ASN A 261 -16.91 -20.56 -11.97
N THR A 262 -17.73 -19.66 -12.48
CA THR A 262 -18.60 -19.97 -13.63
C THR A 262 -17.83 -20.17 -14.93
N ILE A 263 -16.64 -19.59 -15.03
CA ILE A 263 -15.70 -19.73 -16.16
C ILE A 263 -14.58 -20.72 -15.79
N MET A 264 -13.82 -20.42 -14.74
CA MET A 264 -12.74 -21.28 -14.24
C MET A 264 -13.29 -22.29 -13.22
N LYS A 265 -14.13 -23.21 -13.71
CA LYS A 265 -14.97 -24.07 -12.86
C LYS A 265 -14.18 -24.91 -11.86
N ARG A 266 -13.01 -25.42 -12.24
CA ARG A 266 -12.16 -26.23 -11.37
C ARG A 266 -11.21 -25.38 -10.55
N TYR A 267 -10.50 -24.46 -11.19
CA TYR A 267 -9.50 -23.63 -10.54
C TYR A 267 -10.14 -22.71 -9.47
N ASP A 268 -11.06 -21.85 -9.86
CA ASP A 268 -11.77 -20.97 -8.96
C ASP A 268 -12.78 -21.71 -8.07
N GLY A 269 -13.34 -22.81 -8.56
CA GLY A 269 -14.20 -23.69 -7.77
C GLY A 269 -13.47 -24.26 -6.56
N ARG A 270 -12.17 -24.58 -6.69
CA ARG A 270 -11.38 -25.08 -5.55
C ARG A 270 -11.26 -24.04 -4.43
N PHE A 271 -11.04 -22.77 -4.77
CA PHE A 271 -11.06 -21.68 -3.80
C PHE A 271 -12.40 -21.58 -3.07
N LYS A 272 -13.49 -21.55 -3.84
CA LYS A 272 -14.85 -21.48 -3.30
C LYS A 272 -15.15 -22.65 -2.35
N ASP A 273 -14.82 -23.85 -2.74
CA ASP A 273 -15.15 -25.07 -1.97
C ASP A 273 -14.33 -25.13 -0.68
N ILE A 274 -13.03 -24.80 -0.70
CA ILE A 274 -12.18 -24.75 0.51
C ILE A 274 -12.68 -23.67 1.49
N PHE A 275 -12.99 -22.46 0.99
CA PHE A 275 -13.54 -21.41 1.86
C PHE A 275 -14.87 -21.83 2.50
N GLN A 276 -15.77 -22.43 1.73
CA GLN A 276 -17.06 -22.88 2.24
C GLN A 276 -16.91 -23.96 3.30
N ASP A 277 -16.07 -24.95 3.06
CA ASP A 277 -15.84 -26.05 4.02
C ASP A 277 -15.25 -25.51 5.33
N ILE A 278 -14.24 -24.65 5.27
CA ILE A 278 -13.63 -24.02 6.46
C ILE A 278 -14.63 -23.16 7.21
N TYR A 279 -15.46 -22.38 6.52
CA TYR A 279 -16.50 -21.59 7.15
C TYR A 279 -17.47 -22.48 7.94
N GLU A 280 -18.04 -23.50 7.27
CA GLU A 280 -19.04 -24.39 7.87
C GLU A 280 -18.50 -25.14 9.08
N THR A 281 -17.26 -25.63 8.98
CA THR A 281 -16.69 -26.53 9.98
C THR A 281 -16.02 -25.79 11.14
N GLN A 282 -15.56 -24.52 10.95
CA GLN A 282 -14.70 -23.87 11.94
C GLN A 282 -15.14 -22.47 12.36
N TYR A 283 -15.76 -21.68 11.47
CA TYR A 283 -16.00 -20.27 11.74
C TYR A 283 -17.47 -19.86 11.88
N ARG A 284 -18.41 -20.62 11.35
CA ARG A 284 -19.84 -20.26 11.36
C ARG A 284 -20.35 -19.85 12.76
N PRO A 285 -20.13 -20.62 13.84
CA PRO A 285 -20.65 -20.24 15.16
C PRO A 285 -20.07 -18.91 15.67
N GLN A 286 -18.81 -18.62 15.34
CA GLN A 286 -18.15 -17.38 15.74
C GLN A 286 -18.71 -16.17 14.96
N PHE A 287 -19.04 -16.36 13.68
CA PHE A 287 -19.66 -15.33 12.84
C PHE A 287 -21.09 -15.04 13.30
N GLU A 288 -21.87 -16.07 13.56
CA GLU A 288 -23.24 -15.95 14.09
C GLU A 288 -23.27 -15.22 15.45
N ALA A 289 -22.31 -15.51 16.34
CA ALA A 289 -22.20 -14.84 17.63
C ALA A 289 -21.90 -13.33 17.53
N LEU A 290 -21.36 -12.87 16.42
CA LEU A 290 -21.06 -11.45 16.14
C LEU A 290 -22.07 -10.80 15.20
N ASP A 291 -23.13 -11.51 14.80
CA ASP A 291 -24.13 -11.07 13.81
C ASP A 291 -23.48 -10.65 12.48
N ILE A 292 -22.47 -11.40 12.04
CA ILE A 292 -21.82 -11.25 10.75
C ILE A 292 -21.91 -12.54 9.94
N TYR A 293 -21.67 -12.47 8.64
CA TYR A 293 -21.82 -13.59 7.72
C TYR A 293 -20.69 -13.71 6.72
N TYR A 294 -20.57 -14.88 6.09
CA TYR A 294 -19.72 -15.16 4.96
C TYR A 294 -20.57 -15.42 3.71
N GLU A 295 -20.16 -14.87 2.58
CA GLU A 295 -20.78 -15.11 1.29
C GLU A 295 -19.74 -15.19 0.17
N HIS A 296 -19.88 -16.21 -0.70
CA HIS A 296 -19.14 -16.25 -1.95
C HIS A 296 -19.94 -15.58 -3.07
N ARG A 297 -19.28 -14.72 -3.86
CA ARG A 297 -19.87 -14.04 -5.03
C ARG A 297 -19.01 -14.15 -6.26
N LEU A 298 -19.61 -14.00 -7.44
CA LEU A 298 -18.83 -13.76 -8.66
C LEU A 298 -18.15 -12.39 -8.60
N ILE A 299 -16.92 -12.30 -9.14
CA ILE A 299 -16.13 -11.07 -9.04
C ILE A 299 -16.84 -9.84 -9.61
N ASP A 300 -17.51 -9.97 -10.75
CA ASP A 300 -18.26 -8.91 -11.40
C ASP A 300 -19.49 -8.46 -10.56
N ASP A 301 -20.18 -9.41 -9.95
CA ASP A 301 -21.28 -9.10 -9.03
C ASP A 301 -20.75 -8.42 -7.76
N MET A 302 -19.62 -8.89 -7.23
CA MET A 302 -19.02 -8.29 -6.04
C MET A 302 -18.51 -6.86 -6.28
N VAL A 303 -17.97 -6.56 -7.47
CA VAL A 303 -17.64 -5.18 -7.86
C VAL A 303 -18.89 -4.28 -7.85
N ALA A 304 -19.99 -4.77 -8.44
CA ALA A 304 -21.26 -4.02 -8.44
C ALA A 304 -21.79 -3.81 -7.02
N GLN A 305 -21.70 -4.83 -6.16
CA GLN A 305 -22.07 -4.75 -4.75
C GLN A 305 -21.21 -3.72 -4.00
N ALA A 306 -19.89 -3.76 -4.18
CA ALA A 306 -18.95 -2.85 -3.51
C ALA A 306 -19.25 -1.40 -3.85
N VAL A 307 -19.42 -1.07 -5.13
CA VAL A 307 -19.71 0.30 -5.61
C VAL A 307 -21.03 0.84 -5.04
N LYS A 308 -22.07 -0.01 -4.89
CA LYS A 308 -23.38 0.37 -4.38
C LYS A 308 -23.49 0.37 -2.86
N SER A 309 -22.53 -0.21 -2.16
CA SER A 309 -22.56 -0.38 -0.71
C SER A 309 -22.12 0.88 0.05
N SER A 310 -22.38 0.88 1.36
CA SER A 310 -21.79 1.84 2.29
C SER A 310 -20.37 1.44 2.78
N GLY A 311 -19.83 0.32 2.32
CA GLY A 311 -18.65 -0.32 2.87
C GLY A 311 -18.94 -1.14 4.14
N GLY A 312 -17.91 -1.40 4.96
CA GLY A 312 -18.03 -2.12 6.22
C GLY A 312 -17.96 -3.63 6.05
N PHE A 313 -17.07 -4.13 5.20
CA PHE A 313 -16.85 -5.55 4.99
C PHE A 313 -15.40 -5.86 4.63
N VAL A 314 -15.01 -7.11 4.81
CA VAL A 314 -13.76 -7.68 4.31
C VAL A 314 -14.05 -8.38 2.98
N TRP A 315 -13.20 -8.15 2.00
CA TRP A 315 -13.32 -8.73 0.67
C TRP A 315 -12.08 -9.55 0.34
N ALA A 316 -12.19 -10.87 0.40
CA ALA A 316 -11.15 -11.81 0.03
C ALA A 316 -11.11 -11.98 -1.50
N CYS A 317 -9.98 -11.63 -2.09
CA CYS A 317 -9.72 -11.65 -3.53
C CYS A 317 -8.56 -12.56 -3.87
N LYS A 318 -8.63 -13.25 -5.01
CA LYS A 318 -7.46 -13.92 -5.62
C LYS A 318 -6.36 -12.89 -5.91
N ASN A 319 -5.16 -13.37 -6.20
CA ASN A 319 -3.97 -12.52 -6.25
C ASN A 319 -4.13 -11.30 -7.16
N TYR A 320 -4.42 -11.48 -8.44
CA TYR A 320 -4.58 -10.39 -9.41
C TYR A 320 -5.81 -9.51 -9.11
N ASP A 321 -6.93 -10.15 -8.78
CA ASP A 321 -8.15 -9.42 -8.44
C ASP A 321 -7.92 -8.50 -7.23
N GLY A 322 -7.23 -8.99 -6.20
CA GLY A 322 -6.90 -8.24 -4.99
C GLY A 322 -5.95 -7.07 -5.25
N ASP A 323 -5.00 -7.24 -6.16
CA ASP A 323 -4.11 -6.15 -6.59
C ASP A 323 -4.90 -5.00 -7.22
N VAL A 324 -5.72 -5.33 -8.23
CA VAL A 324 -6.50 -4.33 -8.98
C VAL A 324 -7.58 -3.70 -8.10
N GLN A 325 -8.33 -4.51 -7.33
CA GLN A 325 -9.42 -3.99 -6.52
C GLN A 325 -8.95 -3.11 -5.36
N SER A 326 -7.79 -3.41 -4.76
CA SER A 326 -7.24 -2.56 -3.71
C SER A 326 -6.85 -1.18 -4.21
N ASP A 327 -6.31 -1.07 -5.42
CA ASP A 327 -5.98 0.22 -6.04
C ASP A 327 -7.23 1.02 -6.41
N ILE A 328 -8.26 0.36 -6.96
CA ILE A 328 -9.57 0.99 -7.23
C ILE A 328 -10.18 1.53 -5.93
N LEU A 329 -10.15 0.74 -4.85
CA LEU A 329 -10.68 1.15 -3.55
C LEU A 329 -9.89 2.32 -2.96
N ALA A 330 -8.56 2.31 -3.05
CA ALA A 330 -7.74 3.42 -2.61
C ALA A 330 -8.14 4.73 -3.29
N GLN A 331 -8.31 4.70 -4.62
CA GLN A 331 -8.78 5.86 -5.38
C GLN A 331 -10.22 6.23 -5.01
N GLY A 332 -11.09 5.26 -4.81
CA GLY A 332 -12.49 5.48 -4.43
C GLY A 332 -12.66 6.10 -3.04
N PHE A 333 -11.74 5.85 -2.11
CA PHE A 333 -11.65 6.51 -0.80
C PHE A 333 -10.88 7.84 -0.82
N GLY A 334 -10.24 8.20 -1.93
CA GLY A 334 -9.62 9.50 -2.13
C GLY A 334 -8.18 9.50 -2.62
N SER A 335 -7.32 8.60 -2.15
CA SER A 335 -5.90 8.56 -2.54
C SER A 335 -5.22 7.25 -2.14
N LEU A 336 -4.31 6.78 -2.99
CA LEU A 336 -3.43 5.65 -2.66
C LEU A 336 -2.53 5.94 -1.44
N GLY A 337 -2.16 7.21 -1.21
CA GLY A 337 -1.41 7.63 -0.02
C GLY A 337 -2.20 7.53 1.30
N MET A 338 -3.47 7.11 1.23
CA MET A 338 -4.36 6.88 2.37
C MET A 338 -4.75 5.40 2.50
N MET A 339 -3.87 4.49 2.10
CA MET A 339 -4.08 3.05 2.19
C MET A 339 -2.95 2.39 2.99
N THR A 340 -3.30 1.59 3.99
CA THR A 340 -2.36 0.69 4.67
C THR A 340 -2.22 -0.62 3.91
N SER A 341 -1.11 -1.32 4.11
CA SER A 341 -0.85 -2.65 3.58
C SER A 341 -0.21 -3.50 4.67
N GLU A 342 -0.83 -4.60 5.04
CA GLU A 342 -0.39 -5.51 6.09
C GLU A 342 -0.38 -6.94 5.55
N LEU A 343 0.81 -7.55 5.46
CA LEU A 343 0.91 -8.99 5.24
C LEU A 343 0.77 -9.71 6.57
N LEU A 344 -0.19 -10.61 6.68
CA LEU A 344 -0.41 -11.44 7.87
C LEU A 344 -0.29 -12.92 7.51
N THR A 345 0.48 -13.68 8.31
CA THR A 345 0.52 -15.14 8.19
C THR A 345 -0.82 -15.77 8.62
N PRO A 346 -1.16 -16.98 8.13
CA PRO A 346 -2.44 -17.65 8.44
C PRO A 346 -2.70 -17.88 9.93
N ASP A 347 -1.65 -18.07 10.72
CA ASP A 347 -1.74 -18.20 12.19
C ASP A 347 -1.94 -16.83 12.88
N GLY A 348 -1.70 -15.73 12.18
CA GLY A 348 -1.82 -14.35 12.67
C GLY A 348 -0.70 -13.93 13.64
N LYS A 349 0.44 -14.64 13.62
CA LYS A 349 1.59 -14.31 14.49
C LYS A 349 2.57 -13.34 13.84
N ILE A 350 2.78 -13.47 12.54
CA ILE A 350 3.77 -12.67 11.82
C ILE A 350 3.06 -11.61 10.98
N ILE A 351 3.56 -10.38 11.08
CA ILE A 351 3.13 -9.25 10.25
C ILE A 351 4.32 -8.63 9.52
N GLU A 352 4.07 -8.17 8.31
CA GLU A 352 4.87 -7.15 7.64
C GLU A 352 3.93 -6.02 7.24
N SER A 353 4.18 -4.81 7.75
CA SER A 353 3.37 -3.62 7.49
C SER A 353 4.12 -2.62 6.62
N GLU A 354 3.46 -2.10 5.59
CA GLU A 354 4.04 -1.14 4.65
C GLU A 354 3.01 -0.09 4.20
N ALA A 355 3.46 1.01 3.62
CA ALA A 355 2.59 1.91 2.89
C ALA A 355 2.28 1.32 1.50
N ALA A 356 1.02 1.39 1.08
CA ALA A 356 0.56 0.84 -0.20
C ALA A 356 0.94 1.70 -1.43
N HIS A 357 1.93 2.57 -1.31
CA HIS A 357 2.40 3.45 -2.40
C HIS A 357 3.89 3.25 -2.68
N GLY A 358 4.36 3.77 -3.81
CA GLY A 358 5.78 3.70 -4.21
C GLY A 358 6.65 4.78 -3.55
N THR A 359 7.88 4.90 -4.04
CA THR A 359 8.98 5.71 -3.47
C THR A 359 8.86 7.22 -3.72
N VAL A 360 7.82 7.68 -4.44
CA VAL A 360 7.55 9.10 -4.76
C VAL A 360 8.72 9.78 -5.48
N THR A 361 9.22 9.16 -6.53
CA THR A 361 10.37 9.59 -7.35
C THR A 361 10.30 11.06 -7.76
N ARG A 362 9.14 11.56 -8.21
CA ARG A 362 9.00 12.95 -8.66
C ARG A 362 9.33 13.95 -7.55
N HIS A 363 8.86 13.73 -6.32
CA HIS A 363 9.19 14.61 -5.19
C HIS A 363 10.66 14.46 -4.78
N TYR A 364 11.22 13.25 -4.89
CA TYR A 364 12.64 13.06 -4.62
C TYR A 364 13.52 13.86 -5.59
N ARG A 365 13.17 13.91 -6.89
CA ARG A 365 13.90 14.75 -7.86
C ARG A 365 13.82 16.24 -7.55
N GLU A 366 12.69 16.74 -7.04
CA GLU A 366 12.58 18.12 -6.58
C GLU A 366 13.38 18.35 -5.28
N TYR A 367 13.35 17.43 -4.34
CA TYR A 367 14.17 17.47 -3.12
C TYR A 367 15.66 17.54 -3.43
N GLN A 368 16.16 16.71 -4.37
CA GLN A 368 17.56 16.74 -4.82
C GLN A 368 17.99 18.09 -5.40
N LYS A 369 17.07 18.86 -6.01
CA LYS A 369 17.31 20.21 -6.51
C LYS A 369 17.26 21.29 -5.41
N GLY A 370 16.96 20.91 -4.17
CA GLY A 370 16.74 21.85 -3.08
C GLY A 370 15.37 22.53 -3.09
N ASN A 371 14.44 22.04 -3.89
CA ASN A 371 13.08 22.58 -3.93
C ASN A 371 12.22 22.10 -2.77
N GLU A 372 11.25 22.95 -2.37
CA GLU A 372 10.25 22.62 -1.34
C GLU A 372 9.40 21.41 -1.78
N THR A 373 9.21 20.45 -0.89
CA THR A 373 8.38 19.28 -1.16
C THR A 373 7.27 19.13 -0.13
N SER A 374 6.11 18.67 -0.60
CA SER A 374 4.96 18.36 0.24
C SER A 374 4.49 16.95 -0.12
N THR A 375 5.06 15.97 0.54
CA THR A 375 4.78 14.54 0.38
C THR A 375 3.98 14.06 1.57
N ASN A 376 2.88 13.39 1.33
CA ASN A 376 2.00 12.85 2.36
C ASN A 376 2.69 11.69 3.10
N PRO A 377 2.93 11.82 4.44
CA PRO A 377 3.58 10.77 5.22
C PRO A 377 2.60 9.84 5.93
N VAL A 378 1.28 10.05 5.80
CA VAL A 378 0.26 9.38 6.63
C VAL A 378 0.37 7.85 6.51
N ALA A 379 0.38 7.30 5.30
CA ALA A 379 0.49 5.85 5.12
C ALA A 379 1.81 5.29 5.68
N SER A 380 2.91 6.04 5.64
CA SER A 380 4.19 5.63 6.24
C SER A 380 4.15 5.65 7.77
N ILE A 381 3.46 6.63 8.38
CA ILE A 381 3.20 6.65 9.83
C ILE A 381 2.35 5.45 10.22
N PHE A 382 1.29 5.16 9.46
CA PHE A 382 0.42 4.00 9.71
C PHE A 382 1.15 2.66 9.51
N ALA A 383 2.11 2.57 8.59
CA ALA A 383 2.96 1.38 8.49
C ALA A 383 3.70 1.10 9.82
N TRP A 384 4.28 2.13 10.44
CA TRP A 384 4.89 2.02 11.75
C TRP A 384 3.90 1.64 12.84
N THR A 385 2.78 2.33 12.92
CA THR A 385 1.79 2.10 13.99
C THR A 385 1.15 0.72 13.87
N ARG A 386 0.85 0.22 12.66
CA ARG A 386 0.27 -1.11 12.45
C ARG A 386 1.23 -2.24 12.88
N GLY A 387 2.51 -2.14 12.55
CA GLY A 387 3.53 -3.05 13.06
C GLY A 387 3.63 -3.01 14.59
N LEU A 388 3.65 -1.79 15.17
CA LEU A 388 3.70 -1.61 16.62
C LEU A 388 2.43 -2.04 17.35
N LEU A 389 1.25 -1.88 16.75
CA LEU A 389 -0.01 -2.43 17.27
C LEU A 389 0.02 -3.96 17.32
N HIS A 390 0.59 -4.58 16.27
CA HIS A 390 0.76 -6.03 16.28
C HIS A 390 1.77 -6.48 17.34
N ARG A 391 2.89 -5.78 17.49
CA ARG A 391 3.86 -6.01 18.56
C ARG A 391 3.21 -5.87 19.94
N ALA A 392 2.42 -4.84 20.13
CA ALA A 392 1.66 -4.63 21.37
C ALA A 392 0.70 -5.79 21.69
N LYS A 393 0.03 -6.31 20.66
CA LYS A 393 -0.85 -7.49 20.79
C LYS A 393 -0.09 -8.74 21.19
N LEU A 394 1.06 -9.01 20.55
CA LEU A 394 1.90 -10.17 20.84
C LEU A 394 2.50 -10.12 22.27
N ASP A 395 2.88 -8.92 22.71
CA ASP A 395 3.54 -8.71 24.01
C ASP A 395 2.56 -8.43 25.15
N GLY A 396 1.26 -8.27 24.87
CA GLY A 396 0.27 -7.83 25.87
C GLY A 396 0.55 -6.41 26.37
N ASN A 397 1.16 -5.53 25.56
CA ASN A 397 1.58 -4.20 25.96
C ASN A 397 0.49 -3.15 25.64
N ASP A 398 -0.40 -2.91 26.61
CA ASP A 398 -1.50 -1.97 26.46
C ASP A 398 -1.06 -0.51 26.31
N LEU A 399 0.07 -0.11 26.90
CA LEU A 399 0.60 1.24 26.76
C LEU A 399 1.06 1.50 25.33
N LEU A 400 1.76 0.54 24.73
CA LEU A 400 2.18 0.62 23.32
C LEU A 400 0.95 0.65 22.40
N ARG A 401 -0.05 -0.19 22.67
CA ARG A 401 -1.30 -0.23 21.90
C ARG A 401 -2.01 1.13 21.91
N GLN A 402 -2.14 1.72 23.09
CA GLN A 402 -2.81 3.02 23.23
C GLN A 402 -2.01 4.14 22.57
N TRP A 403 -0.70 4.14 22.74
CA TRP A 403 0.17 5.16 22.12
C TRP A 403 0.11 5.11 20.59
N ALA A 404 0.16 3.92 20.00
CA ALA A 404 0.06 3.76 18.55
C ALA A 404 -1.30 4.24 18.02
N ALA A 405 -2.39 3.93 18.72
CA ALA A 405 -3.73 4.45 18.39
C ALA A 405 -3.82 5.98 18.52
N ASP A 406 -3.15 6.59 19.52
CA ASP A 406 -3.10 8.05 19.67
C ASP A 406 -2.33 8.70 18.52
N LEU A 407 -1.26 8.08 18.02
CA LEU A 407 -0.52 8.61 16.89
C LEU A 407 -1.36 8.52 15.59
N GLU A 408 -2.06 7.42 15.34
CA GLU A 408 -3.00 7.31 14.21
C GLU A 408 -4.10 8.39 14.32
N GLY A 409 -4.70 8.54 15.50
CA GLY A 409 -5.70 9.58 15.76
C GLY A 409 -5.15 10.99 15.56
N ALA A 410 -3.92 11.26 15.99
CA ALA A 410 -3.29 12.56 15.78
C ALA A 410 -3.12 12.90 14.28
N CYS A 411 -2.73 11.93 13.45
CA CYS A 411 -2.64 12.11 12.00
C CYS A 411 -3.98 12.51 11.39
N VAL A 412 -5.06 11.84 11.78
CA VAL A 412 -6.42 12.11 11.27
C VAL A 412 -6.91 13.46 11.76
N GLU A 413 -6.83 13.74 13.07
CA GLU A 413 -7.31 14.97 13.69
C GLU A 413 -6.60 16.22 13.17
N VAL A 414 -5.29 16.16 12.89
CA VAL A 414 -4.54 17.28 12.30
C VAL A 414 -5.12 17.67 10.93
N ILE A 415 -5.59 16.71 10.14
CA ILE A 415 -6.21 16.97 8.85
C ILE A 415 -7.67 17.39 9.02
N ASP A 416 -8.45 16.59 9.75
CA ASP A 416 -9.91 16.75 9.83
C ASP A 416 -10.35 17.86 10.79
N GLU A 417 -9.61 18.14 11.87
CA GLU A 417 -9.95 19.21 12.81
C GLU A 417 -9.15 20.48 12.53
N ASP A 418 -7.81 20.37 12.49
CA ASP A 418 -6.93 21.54 12.43
C ASP A 418 -6.76 22.06 10.98
N GLY A 419 -7.12 21.28 9.96
CA GLY A 419 -7.01 21.65 8.54
C GLY A 419 -5.56 21.73 8.04
N VAL A 420 -4.61 21.15 8.77
CA VAL A 420 -3.18 21.11 8.37
C VAL A 420 -2.95 19.84 7.56
N MET A 421 -2.56 20.00 6.31
CA MET A 421 -2.43 18.88 5.37
C MET A 421 -1.39 19.11 4.29
N THR A 422 -0.97 18.04 3.64
CA THR A 422 -0.06 18.06 2.49
C THR A 422 -0.79 18.48 1.20
N LYS A 423 -0.01 18.81 0.18
CA LYS A 423 -0.50 19.39 -1.07
C LYS A 423 -1.45 18.48 -1.84
N ASP A 424 -1.25 17.16 -1.81
CA ASP A 424 -2.11 16.17 -2.44
C ASP A 424 -3.52 16.18 -1.84
N LEU A 425 -3.64 16.23 -0.51
CA LEU A 425 -4.91 16.30 0.20
C LEU A 425 -5.62 17.63 -0.02
N ALA A 426 -4.88 18.75 0.04
CA ALA A 426 -5.43 20.07 -0.27
C ALA A 426 -5.93 20.16 -1.72
N LEU A 427 -5.22 19.51 -2.67
CA LEU A 427 -5.66 19.43 -4.06
C LEU A 427 -6.96 18.62 -4.20
N ALA A 428 -7.12 17.53 -3.45
CA ALA A 428 -8.34 16.75 -3.44
C ALA A 428 -9.55 17.56 -2.94
N ILE A 429 -9.34 18.46 -1.96
CA ILE A 429 -10.42 19.32 -1.40
C ILE A 429 -10.73 20.50 -2.34
N HIS A 430 -9.70 21.23 -2.76
CA HIS A 430 -9.85 22.53 -3.41
C HIS A 430 -9.76 22.50 -4.95
N GLY A 431 -9.29 21.36 -5.53
CA GLY A 431 -9.16 21.20 -6.96
C GLY A 431 -8.34 22.36 -7.60
N LYS A 432 -8.89 22.94 -8.66
CA LYS A 432 -8.26 24.08 -9.37
C LYS A 432 -8.22 25.36 -8.52
N GLY A 433 -9.00 25.47 -7.46
CA GLY A 433 -9.03 26.60 -6.52
C GLY A 433 -7.96 26.54 -5.42
N MET A 434 -7.12 25.50 -5.40
CA MET A 434 -6.08 25.35 -4.38
C MET A 434 -5.09 26.51 -4.42
N LYS A 435 -4.79 27.07 -3.24
CA LYS A 435 -3.80 28.13 -3.03
C LYS A 435 -2.66 27.63 -2.14
N ARG A 436 -1.55 28.40 -2.05
CA ARG A 436 -0.40 28.05 -1.21
C ARG A 436 -0.75 27.91 0.29
N GLU A 437 -1.67 28.68 0.77
CA GLU A 437 -2.15 28.69 2.15
C GLU A 437 -2.93 27.43 2.57
N HIS A 438 -3.39 26.63 1.62
CA HIS A 438 -4.19 25.42 1.86
C HIS A 438 -3.35 24.19 2.22
N TRP A 439 -2.04 24.27 2.09
CA TRP A 439 -1.17 23.12 2.32
C TRP A 439 0.15 23.51 2.97
N VAL A 440 0.78 22.52 3.60
CA VAL A 440 2.08 22.66 4.25
C VAL A 440 3.09 21.69 3.65
N VAL A 441 4.38 21.93 3.90
CA VAL A 441 5.45 20.98 3.60
C VAL A 441 5.40 19.81 4.56
N THR A 442 6.03 18.69 4.19
CA THR A 442 6.05 17.46 4.98
C THR A 442 6.51 17.69 6.41
N ASP A 443 7.58 18.47 6.62
CA ASP A 443 8.13 18.73 7.96
C ASP A 443 7.13 19.45 8.88
N VAL A 444 6.47 20.46 8.35
CA VAL A 444 5.43 21.20 9.13
C VAL A 444 4.24 20.30 9.46
N TYR A 445 3.89 19.37 8.57
CA TYR A 445 2.84 18.39 8.87
C TYR A 445 3.28 17.43 9.98
N LEU A 446 4.51 16.90 9.94
CA LEU A 446 5.05 16.01 10.98
C LEU A 446 5.12 16.73 12.34
N ASP A 447 5.54 18.00 12.37
CA ASP A 447 5.52 18.84 13.58
C ASP A 447 4.12 18.98 14.17
N ALA A 448 3.11 19.21 13.30
CA ALA A 448 1.72 19.33 13.73
C ALA A 448 1.19 18.00 14.32
N VAL A 449 1.50 16.86 13.69
CA VAL A 449 1.15 15.51 14.19
C VAL A 449 1.82 15.27 15.56
N ASN A 450 3.10 15.61 15.70
CA ASN A 450 3.81 15.45 16.96
C ASN A 450 3.20 16.31 18.07
N ALA A 451 2.89 17.57 17.78
CA ALA A 451 2.24 18.47 18.73
C ALA A 451 0.84 17.97 19.17
N LYS A 452 0.05 17.43 18.23
CA LYS A 452 -1.27 16.82 18.52
C LYS A 452 -1.09 15.56 19.39
N LEU A 453 -0.14 14.68 19.06
CA LEU A 453 0.19 13.50 19.86
C LEU A 453 0.55 13.87 21.30
N GLN A 454 1.43 14.86 21.51
CA GLN A 454 1.81 15.33 22.84
C GLN A 454 0.60 15.81 23.65
N LYS A 455 -0.33 16.55 23.03
CA LYS A 455 -1.58 16.97 23.69
C LYS A 455 -2.44 15.78 24.11
N LYS A 456 -2.58 14.75 23.25
CA LYS A 456 -3.34 13.54 23.57
C LYS A 456 -2.71 12.77 24.74
N LEU A 457 -1.39 12.63 24.75
CA LEU A 457 -0.66 11.96 25.83
C LEU A 457 -0.78 12.73 27.17
N ALA A 458 -0.64 14.06 27.15
CA ALA A 458 -0.82 14.91 28.35
C ALA A 458 -2.26 14.83 28.90
N ALA A 459 -3.27 14.87 28.03
CA ALA A 459 -4.68 14.73 28.42
C ALA A 459 -4.98 13.36 29.04
N ARG A 460 -4.31 12.31 28.60
CA ARG A 460 -4.41 10.96 29.18
C ARG A 460 -3.75 10.91 30.57
N ALA A 461 -2.53 11.44 30.69
CA ALA A 461 -1.82 11.46 31.97
C ALA A 461 -2.58 12.23 33.06
N ALA A 462 -3.34 13.27 32.68
CA ALA A 462 -4.18 14.04 33.62
C ALA A 462 -5.45 13.30 34.07
N LYS A 463 -5.82 12.18 33.42
CA LYS A 463 -7.00 11.36 33.76
C LYS A 463 -6.68 10.12 34.62
N LEU A 464 -5.39 9.81 34.74
CA LEU A 464 -4.86 8.72 35.60
C LEU A 464 -4.46 9.28 36.95
#